data_30345b4fbc32117d2ea475b7c16e0766
#
_entry.id   30345b4fbc32117d2ea475b7c16e0766
#
_cell.length_a   1.000
_cell.length_b   1.000
_cell.length_c   1.000
_cell.angle_alpha   90.00
_cell.angle_beta   90.00
_cell.angle_gamma   90.00
#
_symmetry.space_group_name_H-M   'P 1'
#
loop_
_entity.id
_entity.type
_entity.pdbx_description
1 polymer ?
#
loop_
_entity_poly.entity_id
_entity_poly.type
_entity_poly.pdbx_seq_one_letter_code
_entity_poly.pdbx_strand_id
1 'polypeptide(L)'
;VVAFAKDGGERMVGVVAKRQAVTNSERTFLSVKRHMGSDWKEGVDDSEYTPQEISAMILQKLKADAEAYLGQEVTQAVVTCPAYFTDAQRKATKDAGRIAGLEVLRIINEPTAAALAYGVDKSDDQTILVYDLGGGTFDVSVLEIYEVDGQPQIEVKATNGNNKLGGDDFDEKLMNHLVGDFKKNTGIDLSKDVQAMSRLREAAEKAKIELSGTMQSQVNLPFITMKDGNPEHLDITITRAKFDELTADLVRKTMTPTKKAMKDAGISKGEVDKVLLVGGSTRIPAVQEAIEKEVGKAPFKGINPDEAVAVGAALQAGIIVGDQDVSDILLLDVTPLTLGIETLGGVMTTMIERNTTIPSRRSETYSTAADNQPAVEIHVLQGEREFAKDNITLGQFHLVGIPPAPRGMP
;
A
#
# COMPACT_ATOMS: atom_id res chain seq x y z
N VAL A 1 -5.00 13.18 -2.94
CA VAL A 1 -5.64 14.26 -2.16
C VAL A 1 -6.99 14.58 -2.76
N VAL A 2 -8.02 14.70 -1.93
CA VAL A 2 -9.37 15.14 -2.31
C VAL A 2 -9.76 16.27 -1.37
N ALA A 3 -10.39 17.32 -1.89
CA ALA A 3 -10.88 18.41 -1.08
C ALA A 3 -12.22 18.95 -1.60
N PHE A 4 -12.97 19.62 -0.71
CA PHE A 4 -14.22 20.31 -1.03
C PHE A 4 -14.05 21.80 -0.82
N ALA A 5 -14.52 22.60 -1.75
CA ALA A 5 -14.49 24.06 -1.64
C ALA A 5 -15.30 24.56 -0.44
N LYS A 6 -14.92 25.73 0.12
CA LYS A 6 -15.57 26.30 1.32
C LYS A 6 -17.01 26.74 1.11
N ASP A 7 -17.37 27.04 -0.11
CA ASP A 7 -18.69 27.49 -0.53
C ASP A 7 -19.64 26.35 -0.94
N GLY A 8 -19.27 25.13 -0.60
CA GLY A 8 -20.17 23.96 -0.63
C GLY A 8 -20.35 23.31 -2.00
N GLY A 9 -19.52 23.62 -2.99
CA GLY A 9 -19.83 23.16 -4.34
C GLY A 9 -18.80 22.30 -5.03
N GLU A 10 -17.57 22.73 -5.15
CA GLU A 10 -16.63 22.08 -6.05
C GLU A 10 -15.75 21.06 -5.33
N ARG A 11 -15.70 19.85 -5.89
CA ARG A 11 -14.77 18.81 -5.49
C ARG A 11 -13.46 18.95 -6.26
N MET A 12 -12.37 19.07 -5.54
CA MET A 12 -11.01 19.14 -6.06
C MET A 12 -10.28 17.81 -5.86
N VAL A 13 -9.48 17.36 -6.82
CA VAL A 13 -8.70 16.13 -6.74
C VAL A 13 -7.26 16.38 -7.23
N GLY A 14 -6.30 15.77 -6.55
CA GLY A 14 -4.89 15.81 -6.93
C GLY A 14 -4.19 17.10 -6.52
N VAL A 15 -3.40 17.68 -7.43
CA VAL A 15 -2.54 18.83 -7.16
C VAL A 15 -3.34 20.07 -6.73
N VAL A 16 -4.50 20.31 -7.33
CA VAL A 16 -5.39 21.44 -6.97
C VAL A 16 -5.86 21.31 -5.53
N ALA A 17 -6.32 20.12 -5.13
CA ALA A 17 -6.71 19.83 -3.74
C ALA A 17 -5.53 20.00 -2.77
N LYS A 18 -4.34 19.53 -3.15
CA LYS A 18 -3.12 19.62 -2.32
C LYS A 18 -2.69 21.08 -2.09
N ARG A 19 -2.72 21.93 -3.11
CA ARG A 19 -2.29 23.33 -3.02
C ARG A 19 -3.11 24.16 -2.04
N GLN A 20 -4.39 23.88 -1.85
CA GLN A 20 -5.27 24.59 -0.94
C GLN A 20 -5.41 23.94 0.45
N ALA A 21 -4.76 22.79 0.69
CA ALA A 21 -4.89 22.01 1.91
C ALA A 21 -4.55 22.81 3.19
N VAL A 22 -3.56 23.70 3.13
CA VAL A 22 -3.16 24.54 4.27
C VAL A 22 -4.29 25.49 4.71
N THR A 23 -5.03 26.07 3.75
CA THR A 23 -6.09 27.05 4.02
C THR A 23 -7.47 26.43 4.18
N ASN A 24 -7.59 25.11 3.91
CA ASN A 24 -8.84 24.36 3.88
C ASN A 24 -8.63 22.93 4.43
N SER A 25 -7.85 22.81 5.50
CA SER A 25 -7.42 21.51 6.05
C SER A 25 -8.57 20.63 6.53
N GLU A 26 -9.61 21.23 7.12
CA GLU A 26 -10.80 20.52 7.64
C GLU A 26 -11.68 19.91 6.53
N ARG A 27 -11.46 20.30 5.28
CA ARG A 27 -12.21 19.84 4.10
C ARG A 27 -11.31 19.15 3.09
N THR A 28 -10.13 18.71 3.53
CA THR A 28 -9.10 18.08 2.69
C THR A 28 -8.69 16.73 3.23
N PHE A 29 -8.94 15.69 2.45
CA PHE A 29 -8.58 14.31 2.77
C PHE A 29 -7.19 13.97 2.23
N LEU A 30 -6.35 13.49 3.12
CA LEU A 30 -4.99 13.02 2.83
C LEU A 30 -4.85 11.54 3.19
N SER A 31 -4.06 10.81 2.42
CA SER A 31 -3.62 9.43 2.75
C SER A 31 -4.76 8.44 3.03
N VAL A 32 -5.92 8.64 2.41
CA VAL A 32 -7.13 7.82 2.61
C VAL A 32 -6.90 6.31 2.35
N LYS A 33 -5.91 5.97 1.51
CA LYS A 33 -5.52 4.59 1.20
C LYS A 33 -5.19 3.76 2.46
N ARG A 34 -4.67 4.40 3.53
CA ARG A 34 -4.37 3.76 4.82
C ARG A 34 -5.61 3.33 5.60
N HIS A 35 -6.77 3.85 5.24
CA HIS A 35 -8.06 3.55 5.89
C HIS A 35 -8.92 2.57 5.09
N MET A 36 -8.47 2.14 3.90
CA MET A 36 -9.21 1.17 3.08
C MET A 36 -9.50 -0.10 3.87
N GLY A 37 -10.73 -0.60 3.75
CA GLY A 37 -11.18 -1.82 4.41
C GLY A 37 -11.43 -1.69 5.92
N SER A 38 -11.48 -0.45 6.46
CA SER A 38 -11.82 -0.16 7.84
C SER A 38 -13.14 0.58 7.95
N ASP A 39 -13.66 0.71 9.18
CA ASP A 39 -14.88 1.47 9.51
C ASP A 39 -14.65 2.98 9.60
N TRP A 40 -13.47 3.45 9.21
CA TRP A 40 -13.12 4.87 9.24
C TRP A 40 -14.08 5.66 8.34
N LYS A 41 -14.50 6.80 8.87
CA LYS A 41 -15.28 7.81 8.16
C LYS A 41 -14.82 9.19 8.55
N GLU A 42 -14.95 10.13 7.67
CA GLU A 42 -14.68 11.54 7.95
C GLU A 42 -15.78 12.43 7.37
N GLY A 43 -16.18 13.41 8.18
CA GLY A 43 -17.25 14.33 7.83
C GLY A 43 -16.75 15.59 7.15
N VAL A 44 -17.49 16.03 6.14
CA VAL A 44 -17.39 17.38 5.58
C VAL A 44 -18.80 17.93 5.44
N ASP A 45 -19.06 19.06 6.09
CA ASP A 45 -20.41 19.64 6.23
C ASP A 45 -21.38 18.63 6.86
N ASP A 46 -22.53 18.38 6.23
CA ASP A 46 -23.56 17.43 6.68
C ASP A 46 -23.36 16.01 6.12
N SER A 47 -22.23 15.72 5.47
CA SER A 47 -21.96 14.45 4.81
C SER A 47 -20.80 13.72 5.45
N GLU A 48 -20.91 12.40 5.61
CA GLU A 48 -19.82 11.50 5.98
C GLU A 48 -19.34 10.71 4.76
N TYR A 49 -18.03 10.57 4.64
CA TYR A 49 -17.39 9.84 3.53
C TYR A 49 -16.58 8.66 4.04
N THR A 50 -16.75 7.51 3.38
CA THR A 50 -15.95 6.31 3.57
C THR A 50 -14.65 6.38 2.74
N PRO A 51 -13.62 5.55 3.07
CA PRO A 51 -12.40 5.48 2.26
C PRO A 51 -12.67 5.13 0.79
N GLN A 52 -13.66 4.26 0.52
CA GLN A 52 -14.04 3.84 -0.83
C GLN A 52 -14.61 5.00 -1.63
N GLU A 53 -15.47 5.83 -1.03
CA GLU A 53 -16.07 6.99 -1.69
C GLU A 53 -15.03 8.06 -2.03
N ILE A 54 -14.09 8.34 -1.10
CA ILE A 54 -13.01 9.29 -1.38
C ILE A 54 -12.05 8.73 -2.45
N SER A 55 -11.73 7.44 -2.40
CA SER A 55 -10.92 6.80 -3.43
C SER A 55 -11.61 6.77 -4.79
N ALA A 56 -12.94 6.59 -4.80
CA ALA A 56 -13.73 6.67 -6.02
C ALA A 56 -13.67 8.06 -6.67
N MET A 57 -13.60 9.13 -5.90
CA MET A 57 -13.43 10.50 -6.43
C MET A 57 -12.11 10.67 -7.18
N ILE A 58 -11.04 10.00 -6.72
CA ILE A 58 -9.76 9.97 -7.41
C ILE A 58 -9.89 9.20 -8.73
N LEU A 59 -10.52 8.01 -8.69
CA LEU A 59 -10.72 7.19 -9.89
C LEU A 59 -11.63 7.88 -10.92
N GLN A 60 -12.66 8.60 -10.47
CA GLN A 60 -13.51 9.42 -11.35
C GLN A 60 -12.73 10.51 -12.06
N LYS A 61 -11.80 11.17 -11.35
CA LYS A 61 -10.93 12.19 -11.97
C LYS A 61 -10.02 11.55 -13.02
N LEU A 62 -9.40 10.40 -12.71
CA LEU A 62 -8.57 9.67 -13.67
C LEU A 62 -9.37 9.20 -14.89
N LYS A 63 -10.61 8.69 -14.67
CA LYS A 63 -11.52 8.33 -15.75
C LYS A 63 -11.81 9.52 -16.65
N ALA A 64 -12.20 10.67 -16.07
CA ALA A 64 -12.51 11.87 -16.83
C ALA A 64 -11.30 12.40 -17.61
N ASP A 65 -10.10 12.35 -17.03
CA ASP A 65 -8.86 12.76 -17.70
C ASP A 65 -8.53 11.81 -18.89
N ALA A 66 -8.70 10.51 -18.71
CA ALA A 66 -8.51 9.52 -19.75
C ALA A 66 -9.52 9.71 -20.91
N GLU A 67 -10.80 9.93 -20.58
CA GLU A 67 -11.86 10.20 -21.58
C GLU A 67 -11.60 11.50 -22.35
N ALA A 68 -11.15 12.54 -21.68
CA ALA A 68 -10.78 13.81 -22.31
C ALA A 68 -9.59 13.64 -23.28
N TYR A 69 -8.62 12.82 -22.91
CA TYR A 69 -7.44 12.53 -23.75
C TYR A 69 -7.77 11.64 -24.94
N LEU A 70 -8.54 10.55 -24.71
CA LEU A 70 -8.88 9.56 -25.73
C LEU A 70 -10.02 9.98 -26.64
N GLY A 71 -10.86 10.94 -26.23
CA GLY A 71 -12.05 11.35 -26.95
C GLY A 71 -13.16 10.30 -27.00
N GLN A 72 -13.15 9.33 -26.09
CA GLN A 72 -14.13 8.24 -25.98
C GLN A 72 -14.39 7.88 -24.54
N GLU A 73 -15.50 7.19 -24.27
CA GLU A 73 -15.89 6.74 -22.95
C GLU A 73 -14.93 5.63 -22.45
N VAL A 74 -14.55 5.68 -21.17
CA VAL A 74 -13.75 4.66 -20.47
C VAL A 74 -14.66 3.96 -19.47
N THR A 75 -15.00 2.70 -19.71
CA THR A 75 -15.95 1.93 -18.89
C THR A 75 -15.28 0.85 -18.05
N GLN A 76 -14.07 0.42 -18.42
CA GLN A 76 -13.36 -0.69 -17.79
C GLN A 76 -11.98 -0.26 -17.29
N ALA A 77 -11.49 -0.92 -16.23
CA ALA A 77 -10.17 -0.64 -15.68
C ALA A 77 -9.55 -1.86 -15.01
N VAL A 78 -8.22 -1.91 -15.06
CA VAL A 78 -7.39 -2.67 -14.11
C VAL A 78 -6.97 -1.71 -13.01
N VAL A 79 -7.19 -2.10 -11.75
CA VAL A 79 -6.88 -1.26 -10.58
C VAL A 79 -5.79 -1.95 -9.75
N THR A 80 -4.81 -1.19 -9.29
CA THR A 80 -3.72 -1.71 -8.46
C THR A 80 -4.00 -1.56 -6.98
N CYS A 81 -3.44 -2.45 -6.18
CA CYS A 81 -3.40 -2.32 -4.73
C CYS A 81 -2.08 -2.87 -4.17
N PRO A 82 -1.68 -2.49 -2.94
CA PRO A 82 -0.55 -3.10 -2.27
C PRO A 82 -0.64 -4.62 -2.23
N ALA A 83 0.49 -5.31 -2.37
CA ALA A 83 0.50 -6.78 -2.36
C ALA A 83 0.05 -7.32 -1.00
N TYR A 84 0.38 -6.63 0.08
CA TYR A 84 0.08 -7.02 1.46
C TYR A 84 -1.31 -6.56 1.96
N PHE A 85 -2.17 -6.07 1.06
CA PHE A 85 -3.56 -5.75 1.40
C PHE A 85 -4.35 -7.01 1.78
N THR A 86 -5.15 -6.88 2.84
CA THR A 86 -6.13 -7.89 3.26
C THR A 86 -7.29 -8.00 2.26
N ASP A 87 -8.08 -9.06 2.36
CA ASP A 87 -9.28 -9.23 1.52
C ASP A 87 -10.25 -8.05 1.63
N ALA A 88 -10.50 -7.56 2.85
CA ALA A 88 -11.36 -6.38 3.07
C ALA A 88 -10.83 -5.12 2.35
N GLN A 89 -9.51 -4.90 2.36
CA GLN A 89 -8.89 -3.76 1.68
C GLN A 89 -8.97 -3.90 0.14
N ARG A 90 -8.77 -5.11 -0.39
CA ARG A 90 -8.92 -5.42 -1.82
C ARG A 90 -10.36 -5.24 -2.29
N LYS A 91 -11.32 -5.73 -1.52
CA LYS A 91 -12.75 -5.54 -1.79
C LYS A 91 -13.12 -4.05 -1.79
N ALA A 92 -12.69 -3.30 -0.79
CA ALA A 92 -12.92 -1.86 -0.72
C ALA A 92 -12.31 -1.12 -1.92
N THR A 93 -11.12 -1.52 -2.40
CA THR A 93 -10.49 -0.98 -3.60
C THR A 93 -11.33 -1.26 -4.86
N LYS A 94 -11.86 -2.48 -4.97
CA LYS A 94 -12.77 -2.85 -6.08
C LYS A 94 -14.07 -2.07 -6.04
N ASP A 95 -14.64 -1.88 -4.84
CA ASP A 95 -15.87 -1.12 -4.64
C ASP A 95 -15.66 0.38 -4.99
N ALA A 96 -14.50 0.96 -4.68
CA ALA A 96 -14.14 2.31 -5.12
C ALA A 96 -14.19 2.45 -6.66
N GLY A 97 -13.69 1.46 -7.39
CA GLY A 97 -13.79 1.43 -8.86
C GLY A 97 -15.24 1.43 -9.35
N ARG A 98 -16.09 0.60 -8.73
CA ARG A 98 -17.53 0.55 -9.05
C ARG A 98 -18.26 1.85 -8.76
N ILE A 99 -17.99 2.48 -7.61
CA ILE A 99 -18.54 3.79 -7.24
C ILE A 99 -18.08 4.86 -8.24
N ALA A 100 -16.87 4.73 -8.77
CA ALA A 100 -16.35 5.61 -9.82
C ALA A 100 -17.01 5.41 -11.19
N GLY A 101 -17.87 4.40 -11.35
CA GLY A 101 -18.51 4.07 -12.64
C GLY A 101 -17.62 3.24 -13.58
N LEU A 102 -16.70 2.46 -13.00
CA LEU A 102 -15.80 1.57 -13.74
C LEU A 102 -16.14 0.10 -13.46
N GLU A 103 -16.16 -0.72 -14.50
CA GLU A 103 -16.06 -2.15 -14.38
C GLU A 103 -14.60 -2.52 -14.08
N VAL A 104 -14.33 -3.01 -12.85
CA VAL A 104 -12.99 -3.43 -12.46
C VAL A 104 -12.76 -4.85 -12.94
N LEU A 105 -12.04 -4.98 -14.06
CA LEU A 105 -11.73 -6.27 -14.69
C LEU A 105 -10.82 -7.12 -13.80
N ARG A 106 -9.85 -6.48 -13.16
CA ARG A 106 -8.89 -7.12 -12.27
C ARG A 106 -8.34 -6.15 -11.22
N ILE A 107 -8.08 -6.67 -10.02
CA ILE A 107 -7.17 -6.06 -9.06
C ILE A 107 -5.81 -6.74 -9.21
N ILE A 108 -4.75 -5.98 -9.46
CA ILE A 108 -3.37 -6.47 -9.55
C ILE A 108 -2.52 -5.88 -8.42
N ASN A 109 -1.57 -6.66 -7.91
CA ASN A 109 -0.64 -6.19 -6.90
C ASN A 109 0.35 -5.17 -7.48
N GLU A 110 0.62 -4.08 -6.77
CA GLU A 110 1.52 -3.00 -7.22
C GLU A 110 2.92 -3.50 -7.58
N PRO A 111 3.62 -4.32 -6.75
CA PRO A 111 4.93 -4.84 -7.12
C PRO A 111 4.88 -5.82 -8.30
N THR A 112 3.78 -6.56 -8.45
CA THR A 112 3.58 -7.46 -9.59
C THR A 112 3.39 -6.66 -10.89
N ALA A 113 2.63 -5.58 -10.85
CA ALA A 113 2.49 -4.66 -11.97
C ALA A 113 3.85 -4.03 -12.36
N ALA A 114 4.64 -3.59 -11.39
CA ALA A 114 5.97 -3.05 -11.65
C ALA A 114 6.91 -4.09 -12.28
N ALA A 115 6.84 -5.35 -11.83
CA ALA A 115 7.59 -6.45 -12.42
C ALA A 115 7.16 -6.74 -13.87
N LEU A 116 5.87 -6.66 -14.16
CA LEU A 116 5.33 -6.79 -15.51
C LEU A 116 5.87 -5.67 -16.42
N ALA A 117 5.88 -4.42 -15.95
CA ALA A 117 6.44 -3.30 -16.70
C ALA A 117 7.94 -3.45 -16.98
N TYR A 118 8.69 -4.10 -16.09
CA TYR A 118 10.10 -4.40 -16.29
C TYR A 118 10.31 -5.60 -17.20
N GLY A 119 9.52 -6.66 -17.03
CA GLY A 119 9.77 -7.98 -17.60
C GLY A 119 9.17 -8.21 -19.00
N VAL A 120 8.30 -7.31 -19.50
CA VAL A 120 7.54 -7.51 -20.73
C VAL A 120 8.40 -7.85 -21.97
N ASP A 121 9.62 -7.36 -22.00
CA ASP A 121 10.57 -7.54 -23.11
C ASP A 121 11.84 -8.34 -22.70
N LYS A 122 11.79 -9.08 -21.59
CA LYS A 122 12.91 -9.88 -21.08
C LYS A 122 12.71 -11.35 -21.43
N SER A 123 13.76 -11.95 -21.97
CA SER A 123 13.82 -13.39 -22.33
C SER A 123 14.73 -14.21 -21.43
N ASP A 124 15.59 -13.55 -20.62
CA ASP A 124 16.52 -14.26 -19.77
C ASP A 124 15.88 -14.56 -18.41
N ASP A 125 16.16 -15.73 -17.87
CA ASP A 125 15.75 -16.11 -16.51
C ASP A 125 16.35 -15.16 -15.48
N GLN A 126 15.53 -14.54 -14.66
CA GLN A 126 15.95 -13.57 -13.67
C GLN A 126 15.15 -13.71 -12.37
N THR A 127 15.87 -13.62 -11.24
CA THR A 127 15.25 -13.39 -9.92
C THR A 127 15.28 -11.90 -9.62
N ILE A 128 14.10 -11.31 -9.46
CA ILE A 128 13.96 -9.88 -9.17
C ILE A 128 13.34 -9.67 -7.78
N LEU A 129 13.78 -8.60 -7.12
CA LEU A 129 13.18 -8.12 -5.89
C LEU A 129 12.58 -6.74 -6.17
N VAL A 130 11.27 -6.63 -6.03
CA VAL A 130 10.55 -5.35 -6.10
C VAL A 130 10.38 -4.82 -4.69
N TYR A 131 10.90 -3.62 -4.46
CA TYR A 131 10.82 -2.91 -3.19
C TYR A 131 9.99 -1.64 -3.42
N ASP A 132 8.74 -1.67 -2.95
CA ASP A 132 7.77 -0.60 -3.13
C ASP A 132 7.56 0.16 -1.82
N LEU A 133 8.11 1.36 -1.72
CA LEU A 133 7.92 2.27 -0.60
C LEU A 133 7.21 3.53 -1.09
N GLY A 134 5.90 3.50 -0.98
CA GLY A 134 5.03 4.62 -1.35
C GLY A 134 4.89 5.66 -0.24
N GLY A 135 3.84 6.49 -0.34
CA GLY A 135 3.51 7.47 0.69
C GLY A 135 2.93 6.84 1.97
N GLY A 136 2.14 5.77 1.83
CA GLY A 136 1.40 5.18 2.94
C GLY A 136 1.68 3.73 3.25
N THR A 137 2.21 2.96 2.30
CA THR A 137 2.41 1.52 2.39
C THR A 137 3.80 1.12 1.94
N PHE A 138 4.26 0.00 2.46
CA PHE A 138 5.49 -0.68 2.07
C PHE A 138 5.20 -2.11 1.67
N ASP A 139 5.62 -2.51 0.47
CA ASP A 139 5.59 -3.87 -0.02
C ASP A 139 6.96 -4.30 -0.54
N VAL A 140 7.25 -5.58 -0.37
CA VAL A 140 8.41 -6.22 -0.98
C VAL A 140 8.00 -7.57 -1.55
N SER A 141 8.33 -7.81 -2.80
CA SER A 141 8.04 -9.08 -3.48
C SER A 141 9.29 -9.62 -4.17
N VAL A 142 9.46 -10.93 -4.08
CA VAL A 142 10.46 -11.67 -4.84
C VAL A 142 9.74 -12.40 -5.97
N LEU A 143 10.21 -12.20 -7.19
CA LEU A 143 9.60 -12.76 -8.39
C LEU A 143 10.68 -13.42 -9.24
N GLU A 144 10.28 -14.41 -10.02
CA GLU A 144 11.08 -15.00 -11.09
C GLU A 144 10.46 -14.64 -12.44
N ILE A 145 11.30 -14.25 -13.39
CA ILE A 145 10.97 -14.09 -14.79
C ILE A 145 11.68 -15.22 -15.51
N TYR A 146 10.96 -16.01 -16.29
CA TYR A 146 11.51 -17.13 -17.05
C TYR A 146 10.61 -17.45 -18.25
N GLU A 147 11.08 -18.32 -19.13
CA GLU A 147 10.33 -18.72 -20.34
C GLU A 147 9.96 -20.21 -20.25
N VAL A 148 8.72 -20.53 -20.59
CA VAL A 148 8.24 -21.91 -20.76
C VAL A 148 7.60 -22.03 -22.12
N ASP A 149 8.12 -22.96 -22.94
CA ASP A 149 7.63 -23.22 -24.29
C ASP A 149 7.52 -21.98 -25.19
N GLY A 150 8.45 -21.02 -25.03
CA GLY A 150 8.46 -19.75 -25.78
C GLY A 150 7.51 -18.68 -25.23
N GLN A 151 6.90 -18.90 -24.05
CA GLN A 151 6.01 -17.94 -23.40
C GLN A 151 6.67 -17.36 -22.16
N PRO A 152 6.80 -16.03 -22.06
CA PRO A 152 7.30 -15.37 -20.87
C PRO A 152 6.37 -15.61 -19.68
N GLN A 153 6.96 -15.96 -18.52
CA GLN A 153 6.25 -16.13 -17.27
C GLN A 153 6.84 -15.23 -16.21
N ILE A 154 5.98 -14.61 -15.43
CA ILE A 154 6.32 -13.82 -14.26
C ILE A 154 5.64 -14.47 -13.07
N GLU A 155 6.42 -15.08 -12.18
CA GLU A 155 5.92 -15.79 -11.02
C GLU A 155 6.36 -15.10 -9.73
N VAL A 156 5.40 -14.72 -8.89
CA VAL A 156 5.67 -14.25 -7.52
C VAL A 156 6.02 -15.46 -6.65
N LYS A 157 7.19 -15.43 -6.04
CA LYS A 157 7.66 -16.50 -5.12
C LYS A 157 7.28 -16.20 -3.67
N ALA A 158 7.40 -14.95 -3.28
CA ALA A 158 7.00 -14.51 -1.94
C ALA A 158 6.71 -13.01 -1.93
N THR A 159 5.81 -12.59 -1.07
CA THR A 159 5.53 -11.19 -0.77
C THR A 159 5.41 -10.95 0.72
N ASN A 160 5.80 -9.77 1.16
CA ASN A 160 5.63 -9.31 2.53
C ASN A 160 5.50 -7.78 2.54
N GLY A 161 5.07 -7.18 3.65
CA GLY A 161 4.91 -5.73 3.67
C GLY A 161 4.43 -5.16 5.01
N ASN A 162 4.11 -3.87 4.96
CA ASN A 162 3.51 -3.14 6.06
C ASN A 162 2.56 -2.06 5.50
N ASN A 163 1.26 -2.26 5.70
CA ASN A 163 0.22 -1.36 5.18
C ASN A 163 0.13 0.00 5.89
N LYS A 164 1.00 0.23 6.90
CA LYS A 164 1.07 1.47 7.69
C LYS A 164 2.50 1.99 7.79
N LEU A 165 3.27 1.86 6.73
CA LEU A 165 4.64 2.36 6.65
C LEU A 165 4.88 2.98 5.28
N GLY A 166 5.26 4.25 5.24
CA GLY A 166 5.52 4.96 3.99
C GLY A 166 6.05 6.37 4.22
N GLY A 167 6.11 7.16 3.16
CA GLY A 167 6.65 8.52 3.17
C GLY A 167 6.01 9.46 4.19
N ASP A 168 4.71 9.28 4.48
CA ASP A 168 3.99 10.05 5.48
C ASP A 168 4.59 9.90 6.89
N ASP A 169 5.13 8.71 7.22
CA ASP A 169 5.78 8.47 8.52
C ASP A 169 7.13 9.18 8.60
N PHE A 170 7.85 9.29 7.48
CA PHE A 170 9.09 10.09 7.39
C PHE A 170 8.77 11.59 7.58
N ASP A 171 7.70 12.09 6.96
CA ASP A 171 7.23 13.45 7.13
C ASP A 171 6.84 13.72 8.58
N GLU A 172 6.13 12.81 9.22
CA GLU A 172 5.73 12.93 10.62
C GLU A 172 6.93 13.01 11.57
N LYS A 173 7.98 12.19 11.34
CA LYS A 173 9.23 12.27 12.13
C LYS A 173 9.87 13.64 12.03
N LEU A 174 9.97 14.19 10.82
CA LEU A 174 10.53 15.51 10.60
C LEU A 174 9.66 16.60 11.19
N MET A 175 8.34 16.52 10.99
CA MET A 175 7.37 17.46 11.54
C MET A 175 7.45 17.51 13.08
N ASN A 176 7.50 16.34 13.73
CA ASN A 176 7.62 16.24 15.18
C ASN A 176 8.94 16.85 15.70
N HIS A 177 10.02 16.69 14.95
CA HIS A 177 11.30 17.34 15.28
C HIS A 177 11.18 18.85 15.18
N LEU A 178 10.58 19.40 14.13
CA LEU A 178 10.37 20.85 13.95
C LEU A 178 9.49 21.44 15.08
N VAL A 179 8.40 20.78 15.43
CA VAL A 179 7.53 21.16 16.55
C VAL A 179 8.29 21.16 17.87
N GLY A 180 9.07 20.12 18.14
CA GLY A 180 9.87 19.99 19.36
C GLY A 180 10.94 21.06 19.48
N ASP A 181 11.65 21.35 18.40
CA ASP A 181 12.68 22.40 18.37
C ASP A 181 12.08 23.80 18.55
N PHE A 182 10.98 24.08 17.86
CA PHE A 182 10.27 25.35 17.99
C PHE A 182 9.78 25.55 19.45
N LYS A 183 9.17 24.51 20.04
CA LYS A 183 8.72 24.54 21.44
C LYS A 183 9.86 24.79 22.41
N LYS A 184 11.02 24.17 22.19
CA LYS A 184 12.22 24.36 23.02
C LYS A 184 12.72 25.81 22.95
N ASN A 185 12.68 26.43 21.80
CA ASN A 185 13.24 27.77 21.56
C ASN A 185 12.27 28.90 21.95
N THR A 186 10.96 28.72 21.77
CA THR A 186 9.93 29.76 21.96
C THR A 186 9.02 29.51 23.16
N GLY A 187 8.93 28.28 23.66
CA GLY A 187 7.97 27.83 24.65
C GLY A 187 6.58 27.52 24.08
N ILE A 188 6.36 27.70 22.79
CA ILE A 188 5.03 27.53 22.14
C ILE A 188 4.93 26.11 21.55
N ASP A 189 3.80 25.45 21.80
CA ASP A 189 3.46 24.15 21.25
C ASP A 189 2.56 24.29 20.02
N LEU A 190 3.15 24.14 18.83
CA LEU A 190 2.46 24.23 17.55
C LEU A 190 1.50 23.06 17.29
N SER A 191 1.62 21.95 18.03
CA SER A 191 0.79 20.74 17.80
C SER A 191 -0.71 20.97 18.01
N LYS A 192 -1.08 22.07 18.67
CA LYS A 192 -2.47 22.46 18.95
C LYS A 192 -3.06 23.42 17.89
N ASP A 193 -2.24 23.91 16.99
CA ASP A 193 -2.64 24.83 15.92
C ASP A 193 -2.76 24.06 14.61
N VAL A 194 -3.99 23.81 14.18
CA VAL A 194 -4.30 23.02 12.95
C VAL A 194 -3.66 23.66 11.70
N GLN A 195 -3.67 24.99 11.61
CA GLN A 195 -3.11 25.70 10.46
C GLN A 195 -1.58 25.61 10.48
N ALA A 196 -0.94 25.79 11.63
CA ALA A 196 0.50 25.63 11.77
C ALA A 196 0.93 24.19 11.45
N MET A 197 0.20 23.18 11.93
CA MET A 197 0.48 21.77 11.66
C MET A 197 0.32 21.44 10.18
N SER A 198 -0.65 22.00 9.47
CA SER A 198 -0.82 21.82 8.03
C SER A 198 0.36 22.40 7.25
N ARG A 199 0.83 23.60 7.60
CA ARG A 199 2.02 24.23 7.01
C ARG A 199 3.29 23.46 7.29
N LEU A 200 3.44 22.94 8.52
CA LEU A 200 4.57 22.09 8.91
C LEU A 200 4.62 20.77 8.12
N ARG A 201 3.46 20.15 7.88
CA ARG A 201 3.38 18.92 7.06
C ARG A 201 3.86 19.15 5.65
N GLU A 202 3.39 20.20 4.99
CA GLU A 202 3.83 20.57 3.64
C GLU A 202 5.34 20.87 3.60
N ALA A 203 5.84 21.62 4.58
CA ALA A 203 7.26 21.95 4.69
C ALA A 203 8.14 20.72 4.97
N ALA A 204 7.67 19.78 5.81
CA ALA A 204 8.37 18.54 6.11
C ALA A 204 8.45 17.64 4.86
N GLU A 205 7.37 17.46 4.11
CA GLU A 205 7.37 16.72 2.85
C GLU A 205 8.34 17.34 1.84
N LYS A 206 8.30 18.67 1.69
CA LYS A 206 9.21 19.40 0.80
C LYS A 206 10.67 19.19 1.21
N ALA A 207 10.98 19.32 2.49
CA ALA A 207 12.34 19.12 3.01
C ALA A 207 12.81 17.67 2.82
N LYS A 208 11.95 16.67 3.04
CA LYS A 208 12.24 15.26 2.73
C LYS A 208 12.64 15.06 1.27
N ILE A 209 11.88 15.64 0.35
CA ILE A 209 12.15 15.55 -1.09
C ILE A 209 13.48 16.22 -1.43
N GLU A 210 13.72 17.44 -0.93
CA GLU A 210 14.98 18.17 -1.15
C GLU A 210 16.18 17.42 -0.59
N LEU A 211 16.08 16.85 0.62
CA LEU A 211 17.15 16.07 1.27
C LEU A 211 17.49 14.78 0.54
N SER A 212 16.65 14.30 -0.37
CA SER A 212 16.99 13.18 -1.25
C SER A 212 18.01 13.58 -2.32
N GLY A 213 18.07 14.86 -2.70
CA GLY A 213 19.03 15.40 -3.69
C GLY A 213 20.14 16.27 -3.10
N THR A 214 19.94 16.85 -1.91
CA THR A 214 20.85 17.80 -1.28
C THR A 214 21.29 17.34 0.11
N MET A 215 22.38 17.92 0.64
CA MET A 215 22.90 17.59 1.97
C MET A 215 22.19 18.37 3.09
N GLN A 216 21.44 19.41 2.75
CA GLN A 216 20.66 20.21 3.69
C GLN A 216 19.46 20.85 3.01
N SER A 217 18.43 21.13 3.79
CA SER A 217 17.21 21.85 3.38
C SER A 217 16.87 22.89 4.44
N GLN A 218 16.50 24.10 4.01
CA GLN A 218 16.04 25.16 4.89
C GLN A 218 14.51 25.15 4.95
N VAL A 219 13.97 24.97 6.15
CA VAL A 219 12.55 25.10 6.43
C VAL A 219 12.27 26.49 6.98
N ASN A 220 11.66 27.35 6.18
CA ASN A 220 11.33 28.72 6.55
C ASN A 220 9.81 28.92 6.46
N LEU A 221 9.18 29.09 7.63
CA LEU A 221 7.74 29.34 7.78
C LEU A 221 7.53 30.65 8.54
N PRO A 222 7.46 31.80 7.81
CA PRO A 222 7.19 33.08 8.45
C PRO A 222 5.76 33.14 8.99
N PHE A 223 5.58 33.86 10.10
CA PHE A 223 4.27 34.03 10.75
C PHE A 223 3.59 32.69 11.04
N ILE A 224 4.34 31.73 11.61
CA ILE A 224 3.81 30.39 11.89
C ILE A 224 2.78 30.44 13.04
N THR A 225 2.97 31.34 13.99
CA THR A 225 2.06 31.59 15.12
C THR A 225 2.30 32.98 15.72
N MET A 226 1.55 33.34 16.77
CA MET A 226 1.66 34.57 17.51
C MET A 226 2.01 34.31 18.97
N LYS A 227 2.88 35.16 19.57
CA LYS A 227 3.19 35.16 20.99
C LYS A 227 3.06 36.58 21.54
N ASP A 228 2.20 36.77 22.50
CA ASP A 228 1.97 38.06 23.15
C ASP A 228 1.72 39.21 22.16
N GLY A 229 1.00 38.93 21.07
CA GLY A 229 0.71 39.87 19.97
C GLY A 229 1.84 40.05 18.95
N ASN A 230 2.98 39.40 19.11
CA ASN A 230 4.09 39.43 18.17
C ASN A 230 4.12 38.16 17.30
N PRO A 231 4.44 38.31 16.01
CA PRO A 231 4.57 37.16 15.12
C PRO A 231 5.82 36.36 15.45
N GLU A 232 5.67 35.04 15.47
CA GLU A 232 6.77 34.08 15.58
C GLU A 232 7.02 33.41 14.22
N HIS A 233 8.29 33.13 13.95
CA HIS A 233 8.75 32.55 12.69
C HIS A 233 9.51 31.26 12.98
N LEU A 234 9.33 30.25 12.12
CA LEU A 234 10.17 29.06 12.16
C LEU A 234 11.17 29.14 11.00
N ASP A 235 12.45 29.13 11.32
CA ASP A 235 13.55 29.09 10.35
C ASP A 235 14.63 28.14 10.86
N ILE A 236 14.67 26.94 10.26
CA ILE A 236 15.55 25.85 10.68
C ILE A 236 16.18 25.20 9.43
N THR A 237 17.48 24.97 9.49
CA THR A 237 18.19 24.17 8.49
C THR A 237 18.28 22.72 8.98
N ILE A 238 17.77 21.79 8.19
CA ILE A 238 17.85 20.35 8.44
C ILE A 238 18.91 19.75 7.53
N THR A 239 19.86 19.03 8.10
CA THR A 239 20.86 18.26 7.33
C THR A 239 20.33 16.88 6.99
N ARG A 240 20.81 16.28 5.89
CA ARG A 240 20.52 14.89 5.54
C ARG A 240 20.87 13.93 6.69
N ALA A 241 22.04 14.12 7.31
CA ALA A 241 22.46 13.31 8.45
C ALA A 241 21.45 13.36 9.61
N LYS A 242 20.88 14.54 9.89
CA LYS A 242 19.83 14.68 10.93
C LYS A 242 18.53 13.99 10.51
N PHE A 243 18.13 14.13 9.26
CA PHE A 243 16.97 13.43 8.72
C PHE A 243 17.14 11.91 8.79
N ASP A 244 18.30 11.39 8.41
CA ASP A 244 18.63 9.96 8.46
C ASP A 244 18.62 9.43 9.90
N GLU A 245 19.14 10.21 10.88
CA GLU A 245 19.05 9.89 12.31
C GLU A 245 17.59 9.77 12.77
N LEU A 246 16.74 10.76 12.45
CA LEU A 246 15.34 10.81 12.84
C LEU A 246 14.51 9.66 12.26
N THR A 247 14.86 9.18 11.07
CA THR A 247 14.09 8.20 10.31
C THR A 247 14.71 6.80 10.27
N ALA A 248 15.83 6.59 10.95
CA ALA A 248 16.56 5.32 10.95
C ALA A 248 15.71 4.12 11.40
N ASP A 249 14.76 4.32 12.31
CA ASP A 249 13.84 3.28 12.75
C ASP A 249 12.84 2.87 11.65
N LEU A 250 12.40 3.82 10.82
CA LEU A 250 11.51 3.56 9.68
C LEU A 250 12.23 2.74 8.61
N VAL A 251 13.48 3.12 8.29
CA VAL A 251 14.31 2.34 7.35
C VAL A 251 14.50 0.90 7.87
N ARG A 252 14.80 0.73 9.17
CA ARG A 252 14.91 -0.62 9.77
C ARG A 252 13.61 -1.42 9.70
N LYS A 253 12.46 -0.77 9.85
CA LYS A 253 11.14 -1.43 9.73
C LYS A 253 10.89 -2.02 8.35
N THR A 254 11.48 -1.48 7.28
CA THR A 254 11.37 -2.06 5.95
C THR A 254 12.25 -3.31 5.77
N MET A 255 13.36 -3.40 6.49
CA MET A 255 14.30 -4.53 6.36
C MET A 255 13.74 -5.85 6.91
N THR A 256 12.88 -5.83 7.92
CA THR A 256 12.28 -7.05 8.47
C THR A 256 11.37 -7.77 7.47
N PRO A 257 10.40 -7.11 6.81
CA PRO A 257 9.63 -7.73 5.71
C PRO A 257 10.51 -8.17 4.54
N THR A 258 11.56 -7.39 4.20
CA THR A 258 12.49 -7.73 3.11
C THR A 258 13.20 -9.05 3.37
N LYS A 259 13.79 -9.22 4.55
CA LYS A 259 14.43 -10.49 4.96
C LYS A 259 13.46 -11.66 4.93
N LYS A 260 12.23 -11.41 5.39
CA LYS A 260 11.19 -12.44 5.43
C LYS A 260 10.76 -12.86 4.03
N ALA A 261 10.56 -11.92 3.11
CA ALA A 261 10.23 -12.23 1.71
C ALA A 261 11.34 -13.04 1.03
N MET A 262 12.60 -12.65 1.20
CA MET A 262 13.74 -13.39 0.67
C MET A 262 13.81 -14.82 1.24
N LYS A 263 13.64 -14.96 2.57
CA LYS A 263 13.62 -16.28 3.23
C LYS A 263 12.47 -17.15 2.73
N ASP A 264 11.27 -16.59 2.63
CA ASP A 264 10.08 -17.34 2.18
C ASP A 264 10.22 -17.75 0.70
N ALA A 265 10.92 -16.96 -0.12
CA ALA A 265 11.26 -17.29 -1.49
C ALA A 265 12.45 -18.30 -1.61
N GLY A 266 13.12 -18.62 -0.51
CA GLY A 266 14.26 -19.52 -0.52
C GLY A 266 15.53 -18.94 -1.10
N ILE A 267 15.63 -17.59 -1.22
CA ILE A 267 16.79 -16.91 -1.79
C ILE A 267 17.67 -16.27 -0.71
N SER A 268 18.96 -16.24 -0.97
CA SER A 268 19.97 -15.63 -0.13
C SER A 268 20.50 -14.33 -0.73
N LYS A 269 21.30 -13.61 0.06
CA LYS A 269 21.98 -12.40 -0.37
C LYS A 269 22.89 -12.70 -1.59
N GLY A 270 22.72 -11.91 -2.63
CA GLY A 270 23.49 -12.03 -3.87
C GLY A 270 22.84 -12.91 -4.96
N GLU A 271 21.76 -13.65 -4.64
CA GLU A 271 21.02 -14.44 -5.62
C GLU A 271 19.95 -13.65 -6.37
N VAL A 272 19.71 -12.40 -5.96
CA VAL A 272 18.84 -11.46 -6.66
C VAL A 272 19.58 -10.87 -7.85
N ASP A 273 19.03 -10.97 -9.05
CA ASP A 273 19.63 -10.41 -10.27
C ASP A 273 19.35 -8.92 -10.39
N LYS A 274 18.14 -8.48 -10.05
CA LYS A 274 17.73 -7.09 -10.10
C LYS A 274 16.91 -6.68 -8.88
N VAL A 275 17.16 -5.45 -8.41
CA VAL A 275 16.33 -4.78 -7.39
C VAL A 275 15.62 -3.64 -8.08
N LEU A 276 14.30 -3.71 -8.14
CA LEU A 276 13.44 -2.67 -8.69
C LEU A 276 12.90 -1.82 -7.55
N LEU A 277 13.12 -0.51 -7.62
CA LEU A 277 12.58 0.45 -6.67
C LEU A 277 11.30 1.07 -7.22
N VAL A 278 10.25 1.05 -6.42
CA VAL A 278 8.93 1.59 -6.73
C VAL A 278 8.48 2.52 -5.59
N GLY A 279 7.73 3.56 -5.96
CA GLY A 279 7.26 4.57 -5.02
C GLY A 279 8.27 5.67 -4.73
N GLY A 280 7.79 6.90 -4.56
CA GLY A 280 8.61 8.10 -4.41
C GLY A 280 9.56 8.08 -3.20
N SER A 281 9.19 7.39 -2.11
CA SER A 281 10.01 7.30 -0.90
C SER A 281 11.26 6.43 -1.07
N THR A 282 11.37 5.63 -2.12
CA THR A 282 12.59 4.90 -2.48
C THR A 282 13.71 5.81 -3.00
N ARG A 283 13.41 7.08 -3.25
CA ARG A 283 14.40 8.09 -3.63
C ARG A 283 15.27 8.53 -2.45
N ILE A 284 14.88 8.22 -1.20
CA ILE A 284 15.63 8.54 0.02
C ILE A 284 16.95 7.74 0.02
N PRO A 285 18.13 8.40 0.07
CA PRO A 285 19.42 7.72 -0.02
C PRO A 285 19.62 6.63 1.03
N ALA A 286 19.26 6.89 2.29
CA ALA A 286 19.37 5.90 3.37
C ALA A 286 18.53 4.61 3.11
N VAL A 287 17.41 4.72 2.39
CA VAL A 287 16.61 3.58 1.96
C VAL A 287 17.36 2.78 0.91
N GLN A 288 17.93 3.44 -0.11
CA GLN A 288 18.71 2.78 -1.17
C GLN A 288 19.92 2.06 -0.63
N GLU A 289 20.67 2.70 0.27
CA GLU A 289 21.83 2.11 0.92
C GLU A 289 21.45 0.88 1.78
N ALA A 290 20.35 0.97 2.51
CA ALA A 290 19.88 -0.13 3.33
C ALA A 290 19.49 -1.36 2.50
N ILE A 291 18.76 -1.17 1.39
CA ILE A 291 18.36 -2.28 0.53
C ILE A 291 19.55 -2.89 -0.21
N GLU A 292 20.46 -2.07 -0.72
CA GLU A 292 21.69 -2.55 -1.35
C GLU A 292 22.54 -3.38 -0.39
N LYS A 293 22.68 -2.92 0.85
CA LYS A 293 23.40 -3.65 1.91
C LYS A 293 22.71 -4.97 2.26
N GLU A 294 21.38 -5.00 2.32
CA GLU A 294 20.61 -6.18 2.68
C GLU A 294 20.64 -7.25 1.58
N VAL A 295 20.37 -6.83 0.34
CA VAL A 295 20.23 -7.74 -0.82
C VAL A 295 21.59 -8.07 -1.43
N GLY A 296 22.57 -7.18 -1.30
CA GLY A 296 23.90 -7.33 -1.93
C GLY A 296 23.93 -6.94 -3.41
N LYS A 297 22.91 -6.22 -3.86
CA LYS A 297 22.75 -5.77 -5.24
C LYS A 297 22.30 -4.31 -5.26
N ALA A 298 22.96 -3.49 -6.07
CA ALA A 298 22.56 -2.11 -6.27
C ALA A 298 21.20 -2.02 -6.98
N PRO A 299 20.34 -1.05 -6.60
CA PRO A 299 19.07 -0.83 -7.27
C PRO A 299 19.22 -0.56 -8.76
N PHE A 300 18.35 -1.17 -9.56
CA PHE A 300 18.27 -0.94 -11.00
C PHE A 300 17.64 0.43 -11.28
N LYS A 301 18.29 1.22 -12.15
CA LYS A 301 17.88 2.61 -12.45
C LYS A 301 17.14 2.77 -13.79
N GLY A 302 16.85 1.67 -14.47
CA GLY A 302 16.24 1.69 -15.80
C GLY A 302 14.71 1.75 -15.81
N ILE A 303 14.06 1.88 -14.64
CA ILE A 303 12.60 2.01 -14.52
C ILE A 303 12.27 3.28 -13.73
N ASN A 304 11.21 3.97 -14.13
CA ASN A 304 10.71 5.13 -13.38
C ASN A 304 9.88 4.64 -12.18
N PRO A 305 10.31 4.90 -10.93
CA PRO A 305 9.62 4.41 -9.74
C PRO A 305 8.21 5.01 -9.55
N ASP A 306 7.90 6.12 -10.22
CA ASP A 306 6.60 6.79 -10.13
C ASP A 306 5.59 6.27 -11.16
N GLU A 307 6.05 5.63 -12.24
CA GLU A 307 5.22 5.20 -13.38
C GLU A 307 5.12 3.69 -13.55
N ALA A 308 6.06 2.93 -13.00
CA ALA A 308 6.18 1.48 -13.23
C ALA A 308 4.88 0.71 -12.95
N VAL A 309 4.18 1.04 -11.88
CA VAL A 309 2.92 0.40 -11.49
C VAL A 309 1.81 0.68 -12.51
N ALA A 310 1.69 1.93 -12.96
CA ALA A 310 0.69 2.33 -13.95
C ALA A 310 0.93 1.68 -15.31
N VAL A 311 2.19 1.61 -15.75
CA VAL A 311 2.59 0.90 -16.98
C VAL A 311 2.24 -0.59 -16.88
N GLY A 312 2.58 -1.24 -15.76
CA GLY A 312 2.24 -2.64 -15.55
C GLY A 312 0.74 -2.91 -15.49
N ALA A 313 -0.04 -2.00 -14.91
CA ALA A 313 -1.50 -2.10 -14.94
C ALA A 313 -2.07 -1.99 -16.37
N ALA A 314 -1.50 -1.10 -17.17
CA ALA A 314 -1.87 -0.96 -18.60
C ALA A 314 -1.52 -2.23 -19.40
N LEU A 315 -0.34 -2.81 -19.18
CA LEU A 315 0.04 -4.09 -19.80
C LEU A 315 -0.91 -5.22 -19.39
N GLN A 316 -1.28 -5.29 -18.10
CA GLN A 316 -2.27 -6.26 -17.63
C GLN A 316 -3.64 -6.07 -18.30
N ALA A 317 -4.04 -4.84 -18.54
CA ALA A 317 -5.27 -4.56 -19.29
C ALA A 317 -5.17 -5.07 -20.73
N GLY A 318 -4.03 -4.85 -21.41
CA GLY A 318 -3.73 -5.40 -22.72
C GLY A 318 -3.83 -6.94 -22.75
N ILE A 319 -3.24 -7.63 -21.78
CA ILE A 319 -3.33 -9.08 -21.64
C ILE A 319 -4.79 -9.54 -21.52
N ILE A 320 -5.60 -8.88 -20.71
CA ILE A 320 -7.01 -9.24 -20.48
C ILE A 320 -7.86 -9.07 -21.75
N VAL A 321 -7.61 -8.02 -22.53
CA VAL A 321 -8.37 -7.78 -23.78
C VAL A 321 -7.81 -8.55 -24.98
N GLY A 322 -6.73 -9.30 -24.80
CA GLY A 322 -6.13 -10.13 -25.84
C GLY A 322 -5.32 -9.35 -26.86
N ASP A 323 -4.66 -8.27 -26.43
CA ASP A 323 -3.72 -7.54 -27.27
C ASP A 323 -2.54 -8.45 -27.68
N GLN A 324 -2.31 -8.57 -28.97
CA GLN A 324 -1.34 -9.52 -29.54
C GLN A 324 0.11 -9.25 -29.10
N ASP A 325 0.43 -8.02 -28.79
CA ASP A 325 1.80 -7.63 -28.38
C ASP A 325 2.15 -8.07 -26.95
N VAL A 326 1.14 -8.38 -26.11
CA VAL A 326 1.34 -8.71 -24.68
C VAL A 326 0.51 -9.93 -24.21
N SER A 327 -0.31 -10.54 -25.06
CA SER A 327 -1.27 -11.58 -24.66
C SER A 327 -0.64 -12.88 -24.14
N ASP A 328 0.60 -13.15 -24.51
CA ASP A 328 1.26 -14.42 -24.21
C ASP A 328 1.98 -14.45 -22.86
N ILE A 329 1.97 -13.35 -22.10
CA ILE A 329 2.61 -13.27 -20.79
C ILE A 329 1.72 -13.91 -19.74
N LEU A 330 2.22 -14.95 -19.07
CA LEU A 330 1.55 -15.56 -17.94
C LEU A 330 2.03 -14.92 -16.64
N LEU A 331 1.08 -14.41 -15.84
CA LEU A 331 1.32 -13.80 -14.53
C LEU A 331 0.76 -14.70 -13.43
N LEU A 332 1.63 -15.21 -12.57
CA LEU A 332 1.29 -16.04 -11.42
C LEU A 332 1.56 -15.25 -10.12
N ASP A 333 0.52 -14.99 -9.37
CA ASP A 333 0.59 -14.26 -8.09
C ASP A 333 0.37 -15.20 -6.89
N VAL A 334 0.52 -14.70 -5.67
CA VAL A 334 0.40 -15.49 -4.44
C VAL A 334 -0.57 -14.85 -3.45
N THR A 335 -1.11 -15.66 -2.54
CA THR A 335 -1.84 -15.15 -1.37
C THR A 335 -0.86 -14.53 -0.37
N PRO A 336 -1.03 -13.26 0.05
CA PRO A 336 -0.05 -12.58 0.90
C PRO A 336 -0.08 -13.04 2.37
N LEU A 337 -1.21 -13.57 2.81
CA LEU A 337 -1.47 -14.01 4.18
C LEU A 337 -2.08 -15.41 4.19
N THR A 338 -1.78 -16.15 5.25
CA THR A 338 -2.36 -17.47 5.51
C THR A 338 -3.86 -17.38 5.67
N LEU A 339 -4.59 -18.29 5.03
CA LEU A 339 -6.02 -18.49 5.18
C LEU A 339 -6.27 -19.72 6.02
N GLY A 340 -7.21 -19.64 6.93
CA GLY A 340 -7.55 -20.76 7.83
C GLY A 340 -8.96 -20.68 8.38
N ILE A 341 -9.28 -21.62 9.23
CA ILE A 341 -10.53 -21.66 9.97
C ILE A 341 -10.27 -21.82 11.46
N GLU A 342 -11.20 -21.32 12.27
CA GLU A 342 -11.18 -21.59 13.70
C GLU A 342 -11.56 -23.03 13.98
N THR A 343 -10.78 -23.68 14.83
CA THR A 343 -11.02 -25.04 15.30
C THR A 343 -11.11 -25.08 16.81
N LEU A 344 -11.33 -26.28 17.37
CA LEU A 344 -11.51 -26.51 18.81
C LEU A 344 -10.38 -25.84 19.62
N GLY A 345 -10.78 -25.06 20.64
CA GLY A 345 -9.86 -24.30 21.49
C GLY A 345 -9.56 -22.89 21.01
N GLY A 346 -10.25 -22.38 19.99
CA GLY A 346 -10.07 -21.02 19.46
C GLY A 346 -8.77 -20.85 18.67
N VAL A 347 -8.23 -21.96 18.14
CA VAL A 347 -6.98 -21.98 17.37
C VAL A 347 -7.29 -21.81 15.88
N MET A 348 -6.47 -21.05 15.16
CA MET A 348 -6.52 -20.97 13.71
C MET A 348 -5.81 -22.18 13.10
N THR A 349 -6.56 -23.01 12.40
CA THR A 349 -6.03 -24.12 11.61
C THR A 349 -5.82 -23.65 10.17
N THR A 350 -4.59 -23.74 9.70
CA THR A 350 -4.19 -23.33 8.36
C THR A 350 -4.85 -24.20 7.28
N MET A 351 -5.46 -23.55 6.28
CA MET A 351 -5.97 -24.20 5.07
C MET A 351 -5.07 -23.91 3.86
N ILE A 352 -4.71 -22.67 3.64
CA ILE A 352 -3.84 -22.21 2.55
C ILE A 352 -2.76 -21.34 3.17
N GLU A 353 -1.52 -21.77 3.06
CA GLU A 353 -0.38 -21.01 3.59
C GLU A 353 -0.15 -19.72 2.79
N ARG A 354 0.37 -18.68 3.44
CA ARG A 354 0.84 -17.48 2.73
C ARG A 354 1.88 -17.86 1.67
N ASN A 355 1.96 -17.06 0.63
CA ASN A 355 2.83 -17.29 -0.53
C ASN A 355 2.49 -18.56 -1.34
N THR A 356 1.26 -19.07 -1.19
CA THR A 356 0.74 -20.10 -2.10
C THR A 356 0.31 -19.45 -3.40
N THR A 357 0.79 -19.97 -4.53
CA THR A 357 0.43 -19.50 -5.88
C THR A 357 -1.08 -19.60 -6.12
N ILE A 358 -1.67 -18.56 -6.69
CA ILE A 358 -3.09 -18.48 -7.01
C ILE A 358 -3.33 -18.59 -8.53
N PRO A 359 -4.44 -19.24 -8.95
CA PRO A 359 -5.54 -19.79 -8.15
C PRO A 359 -5.17 -21.07 -7.39
N SER A 360 -5.63 -21.20 -6.15
CA SER A 360 -5.42 -22.39 -5.31
C SER A 360 -6.74 -22.84 -4.70
N ARG A 361 -6.84 -24.14 -4.47
CA ARG A 361 -8.00 -24.77 -3.81
C ARG A 361 -7.54 -25.77 -2.77
N ARG A 362 -8.13 -25.69 -1.57
CA ARG A 362 -7.89 -26.63 -0.48
C ARG A 362 -9.20 -27.18 0.05
N SER A 363 -9.21 -28.46 0.39
CA SER A 363 -10.34 -29.18 0.98
C SER A 363 -9.83 -30.06 2.12
N GLU A 364 -10.45 -29.96 3.28
CA GLU A 364 -10.13 -30.76 4.46
C GLU A 364 -11.38 -31.36 5.06
N THR A 365 -11.24 -32.54 5.69
CA THR A 365 -12.34 -33.20 6.38
C THR A 365 -12.20 -32.98 7.88
N TYR A 366 -13.28 -32.52 8.49
CA TYR A 366 -13.38 -32.31 9.94
C TYR A 366 -14.45 -33.20 10.53
N SER A 367 -14.34 -33.47 11.83
CA SER A 367 -15.30 -34.27 12.57
C SER A 367 -16.10 -33.42 13.55
N THR A 368 -17.29 -33.90 13.94
CA THR A 368 -18.13 -33.26 14.95
C THR A 368 -17.50 -33.30 16.33
N ALA A 369 -17.71 -32.24 17.14
CA ALA A 369 -17.21 -32.15 18.52
C ALA A 369 -18.16 -32.76 19.56
N ALA A 370 -19.44 -32.96 19.21
CA ALA A 370 -20.48 -33.53 20.08
C ALA A 370 -21.30 -34.58 19.36
N ASP A 371 -21.93 -35.46 20.14
CA ASP A 371 -22.89 -36.45 19.63
C ASP A 371 -24.11 -35.73 19.05
N ASN A 372 -24.60 -36.22 17.91
CA ASN A 372 -25.80 -35.70 17.23
C ASN A 372 -25.75 -34.18 16.95
N GLN A 373 -24.57 -33.66 16.68
CA GLN A 373 -24.36 -32.21 16.37
C GLN A 373 -25.09 -31.87 15.05
N PRO A 374 -26.12 -30.98 15.07
CA PRO A 374 -26.94 -30.72 13.88
C PRO A 374 -26.33 -29.65 12.95
N ALA A 375 -25.35 -28.88 13.46
CA ALA A 375 -24.70 -27.78 12.73
C ALA A 375 -23.31 -27.56 13.24
N VAL A 376 -22.48 -26.89 12.41
CA VAL A 376 -21.17 -26.38 12.79
C VAL A 376 -21.05 -24.94 12.32
N GLU A 377 -20.48 -24.10 13.16
CA GLU A 377 -20.07 -22.76 12.79
C GLU A 377 -18.68 -22.83 12.13
N ILE A 378 -18.57 -22.22 10.96
CA ILE A 378 -17.31 -22.10 10.23
C ILE A 378 -16.90 -20.64 10.26
N HIS A 379 -15.80 -20.37 10.99
CA HIS A 379 -15.20 -19.05 11.10
C HIS A 379 -13.93 -19.00 10.25
N VAL A 380 -14.00 -18.25 9.14
CA VAL A 380 -12.90 -18.11 8.18
C VAL A 380 -12.01 -16.95 8.57
N LEU A 381 -10.71 -17.20 8.58
CA LEU A 381 -9.69 -16.31 9.11
C LEU A 381 -8.58 -16.03 8.12
N GLN A 382 -7.97 -14.85 8.23
CA GLN A 382 -6.76 -14.46 7.50
C GLN A 382 -5.73 -13.90 8.48
N GLY A 383 -4.49 -14.39 8.43
CA GLY A 383 -3.38 -13.92 9.24
C GLY A 383 -2.41 -15.00 9.68
N GLU A 384 -1.44 -14.60 10.50
CA GLU A 384 -0.29 -15.43 10.91
C GLU A 384 -0.29 -15.72 12.42
N ARG A 385 -1.38 -15.46 13.13
CA ARG A 385 -1.48 -15.65 14.57
C ARG A 385 -2.04 -17.04 14.90
N GLU A 386 -1.59 -17.62 16.01
CA GLU A 386 -2.01 -18.93 16.47
C GLU A 386 -3.50 -18.97 16.85
N PHE A 387 -3.99 -17.90 17.52
CA PHE A 387 -5.37 -17.86 17.98
C PHE A 387 -6.29 -17.12 17.01
N ALA A 388 -7.50 -17.65 16.82
CA ALA A 388 -8.51 -17.10 15.92
C ALA A 388 -8.80 -15.61 16.21
N LYS A 389 -8.94 -15.23 17.47
CA LYS A 389 -9.22 -13.86 17.93
C LYS A 389 -8.17 -12.82 17.54
N ASP A 390 -6.95 -13.27 17.25
CA ASP A 390 -5.80 -12.41 16.92
C ASP A 390 -5.58 -12.29 15.40
N ASN A 391 -6.45 -12.94 14.61
CA ASN A 391 -6.46 -12.91 13.16
C ASN A 391 -7.67 -12.12 12.63
N ILE A 392 -7.65 -11.82 11.34
CA ILE A 392 -8.71 -11.08 10.65
C ILE A 392 -9.84 -12.06 10.30
N THR A 393 -11.06 -11.76 10.72
CA THR A 393 -12.26 -12.49 10.31
C THR A 393 -12.63 -12.12 8.87
N LEU A 394 -12.66 -13.11 7.98
CA LEU A 394 -13.17 -12.96 6.62
C LEU A 394 -14.68 -13.22 6.54
N GLY A 395 -15.16 -14.12 7.35
CA GLY A 395 -16.59 -14.44 7.42
C GLY A 395 -16.90 -15.55 8.42
N GLN A 396 -18.16 -15.59 8.79
CA GLN A 396 -18.73 -16.64 9.66
C GLN A 396 -20.01 -17.16 9.02
N PHE A 397 -20.17 -18.48 8.98
CA PHE A 397 -21.39 -19.11 8.46
C PHE A 397 -21.65 -20.46 9.15
N HIS A 398 -22.89 -20.90 9.11
CA HIS A 398 -23.30 -22.16 9.71
C HIS A 398 -23.55 -23.21 8.63
N LEU A 399 -22.86 -24.34 8.73
CA LEU A 399 -23.20 -25.54 8.00
C LEU A 399 -24.25 -26.27 8.81
N VAL A 400 -25.48 -26.40 8.26
CA VAL A 400 -26.64 -27.00 8.92
C VAL A 400 -27.04 -28.30 8.24
N GLY A 401 -27.87 -29.11 8.92
CA GLY A 401 -28.38 -30.37 8.36
C GLY A 401 -27.38 -31.52 8.43
N ILE A 402 -26.45 -31.48 9.36
CA ILE A 402 -25.55 -32.60 9.63
C ILE A 402 -26.36 -33.78 10.16
N PRO A 403 -26.24 -34.99 9.55
CA PRO A 403 -26.96 -36.18 10.03
C PRO A 403 -26.58 -36.54 11.48
N PRO A 404 -27.52 -37.00 12.32
CA PRO A 404 -27.21 -37.46 13.66
C PRO A 404 -26.16 -38.59 13.63
N ALA A 405 -25.07 -38.40 14.34
CA ALA A 405 -23.96 -39.37 14.44
C ALA A 405 -23.22 -39.18 15.77
N PRO A 406 -22.47 -40.17 16.27
CA PRO A 406 -21.56 -39.98 17.38
C PRO A 406 -20.49 -38.91 17.06
N ARG A 407 -19.98 -38.23 18.08
CA ARG A 407 -18.85 -37.29 17.92
C ARG A 407 -17.65 -37.97 17.26
N GLY A 408 -16.90 -37.23 16.48
CA GLY A 408 -15.71 -37.73 15.82
C GLY A 408 -15.97 -38.41 14.48
N MET A 409 -17.20 -38.49 14.05
CA MET A 409 -17.53 -38.92 12.69
C MET A 409 -17.25 -37.75 11.70
N PRO A 410 -16.52 -38.03 10.59
CA PRO A 410 -16.18 -37.03 9.57
C PRO A 410 -17.38 -36.60 8.72
#